data_e95992553da2285b4ccbc833895e3324
#
_entry.id   e95992553da2285b4ccbc833895e3324
#
_cell.length_a   1.000
_cell.length_b   1.000
_cell.length_c   1.000
_cell.angle_alpha   90.00
_cell.angle_beta   90.00
_cell.angle_gamma   90.00
#
_symmetry.space_group_name_H-M   'P 1'
#
loop_
_entity.id
_entity.type
_entity.pdbx_description
1 polymer ?
#
loop_
_entity_poly.entity_id
_entity_poly.type
_entity_poly.pdbx_seq_one_letter_code
_entity_poly.pdbx_strand_id
1 'polypeptide(L)'
;MQTKDMISAYQTLNQVAEAAGVVLFGSTTAANLPLNELLQDFGVSCTVYNRSVEGLTIEQAESYIQPCITPLMPKMILLHFGEEELNAGTQSVDSIIEAYRWLLYQLHTAMPDSRLVLISVNKKDKPEVVDVAKRFHEDG
;
A
#
# COMPACT_ATOMS: atom_id res chain seq x y z
N MET A 1 7.03 -12.26 -11.72
CA MET A 1 7.03 -11.07 -12.58
C MET A 1 8.01 -10.05 -12.02
N GLN A 2 8.82 -9.46 -12.86
CA GLN A 2 9.81 -8.48 -12.43
C GLN A 2 9.15 -7.12 -12.19
N THR A 3 9.78 -6.29 -11.35
CA THR A 3 9.29 -4.94 -11.01
C THR A 3 8.94 -4.13 -12.26
N LYS A 4 9.81 -4.16 -13.25
CA LYS A 4 9.62 -3.42 -14.49
C LYS A 4 8.34 -3.83 -15.23
N ASP A 5 8.03 -5.11 -15.21
CA ASP A 5 6.83 -5.64 -15.86
C ASP A 5 5.56 -5.23 -15.11
N MET A 6 5.60 -5.24 -13.78
CA MET A 6 4.47 -4.79 -12.97
C MET A 6 4.20 -3.31 -13.15
N ILE A 7 5.26 -2.50 -13.19
CA ILE A 7 5.13 -1.06 -13.44
C ILE A 7 4.46 -0.83 -14.78
N SER A 8 4.94 -1.49 -15.83
CA SER A 8 4.35 -1.36 -17.18
C SER A 8 2.89 -1.78 -17.20
N ALA A 9 2.55 -2.88 -16.53
CA ALA A 9 1.17 -3.36 -16.47
C ALA A 9 0.26 -2.34 -15.79
N TYR A 10 0.69 -1.76 -14.67
CA TYR A 10 -0.10 -0.77 -13.97
C TYR A 10 -0.21 0.55 -14.74
N GLN A 11 0.84 0.96 -15.45
CA GLN A 11 0.77 2.14 -16.32
C GLN A 11 -0.27 1.95 -17.42
N THR A 12 -0.35 0.76 -17.98
CA THR A 12 -1.35 0.43 -19.01
C THR A 12 -2.76 0.50 -18.43
N LEU A 13 -2.97 -0.08 -17.24
CA LEU A 13 -4.28 -0.02 -16.57
C LEU A 13 -4.67 1.41 -16.23
N ASN A 14 -3.71 2.24 -15.85
CA ASN A 14 -3.99 3.63 -15.48
C ASN A 14 -4.51 4.46 -16.65
N GLN A 15 -4.24 4.06 -17.89
CA GLN A 15 -4.75 4.77 -19.07
C GLN A 15 -6.27 4.73 -19.18
N VAL A 16 -6.91 3.70 -18.60
CA VAL A 16 -8.36 3.53 -18.64
C VAL A 16 -9.01 3.72 -17.27
N ALA A 17 -8.23 4.09 -16.25
CA ALA A 17 -8.72 4.28 -14.90
C ALA A 17 -9.29 5.70 -14.72
N GLU A 18 -10.24 5.82 -13.79
CA GLU A 18 -10.78 7.13 -13.41
C GLU A 18 -9.88 7.75 -12.33
N ALA A 19 -9.59 9.05 -12.49
CA ALA A 19 -8.82 9.80 -11.50
C ALA A 19 -9.64 10.08 -10.23
N ALA A 20 -8.95 10.44 -9.14
CA ALA A 20 -9.54 10.84 -7.86
C ALA A 20 -10.34 9.74 -7.16
N GLY A 21 -10.02 8.47 -7.43
CA GLY A 21 -10.59 7.33 -6.72
C GLY A 21 -9.81 6.96 -5.47
N VAL A 22 -9.98 5.72 -5.04
CA VAL A 22 -9.24 5.14 -3.92
C VAL A 22 -8.26 4.09 -4.46
N VAL A 23 -7.04 4.10 -3.96
CA VAL A 23 -6.01 3.15 -4.35
C VAL A 23 -5.65 2.27 -3.17
N LEU A 24 -5.60 0.95 -3.37
CA LEU A 24 -5.02 0.02 -2.42
C LEU A 24 -3.59 -0.25 -2.86
N PHE A 25 -2.63 0.05 -2.00
CA PHE A 25 -1.21 -0.09 -2.28
C PHE A 25 -0.57 -0.88 -1.15
N GLY A 26 -0.10 -2.06 -1.45
CA GLY A 26 0.48 -2.92 -0.45
C GLY A 26 1.25 -4.07 -1.05
N SER A 27 1.47 -5.09 -0.24
CA SER A 27 2.29 -6.25 -0.57
C SER A 27 1.43 -7.47 -0.87
N THR A 28 1.89 -8.66 -0.48
CA THR A 28 1.28 -9.94 -0.87
C THR A 28 -0.19 -10.07 -0.49
N THR A 29 -0.55 -9.77 0.76
CA THR A 29 -1.95 -9.91 1.20
C THR A 29 -2.87 -8.97 0.41
N ALA A 30 -2.47 -7.72 0.25
CA ALA A 30 -3.25 -6.75 -0.51
C ALA A 30 -3.35 -7.14 -1.99
N ALA A 31 -2.25 -7.62 -2.57
CA ALA A 31 -2.23 -8.03 -3.97
C ALA A 31 -3.21 -9.17 -4.26
N ASN A 32 -3.44 -10.04 -3.28
CA ASN A 32 -4.28 -11.22 -3.43
C ASN A 32 -5.73 -11.01 -2.96
N LEU A 33 -6.08 -9.81 -2.52
CA LEU A 33 -7.47 -9.53 -2.14
C LEU A 33 -8.41 -9.53 -3.34
N PRO A 34 -9.52 -10.26 -3.28
CA PRO A 34 -10.54 -10.20 -4.33
C PRO A 34 -11.37 -8.92 -4.16
N LEU A 35 -10.74 -7.78 -4.41
CA LEU A 35 -11.27 -6.47 -4.04
C LEU A 35 -12.61 -6.15 -4.70
N ASN A 36 -12.75 -6.45 -6.00
CA ASN A 36 -13.98 -6.17 -6.72
C ASN A 36 -15.17 -6.96 -6.17
N GLU A 37 -14.95 -8.23 -5.83
CA GLU A 37 -15.98 -9.06 -5.24
C GLU A 37 -16.38 -8.55 -3.86
N LEU A 38 -15.40 -8.17 -3.04
CA LEU A 38 -15.65 -7.64 -1.70
C LEU A 38 -16.44 -6.34 -1.75
N LEU A 39 -16.08 -5.44 -2.66
CA LEU A 39 -16.81 -4.18 -2.83
C LEU A 39 -18.26 -4.43 -3.25
N GLN A 40 -18.46 -5.36 -4.16
CA GLN A 40 -19.80 -5.75 -4.62
C GLN A 40 -20.63 -6.34 -3.50
N ASP A 41 -20.06 -7.28 -2.74
CA ASP A 41 -20.74 -7.99 -1.66
C ASP A 41 -21.14 -7.06 -0.52
N PHE A 42 -20.35 -6.04 -0.25
CA PHE A 42 -20.64 -5.08 0.81
C PHE A 42 -21.36 -3.82 0.31
N GLY A 43 -21.73 -3.78 -0.96
CA GLY A 43 -22.48 -2.65 -1.52
C GLY A 43 -21.70 -1.35 -1.56
N VAL A 44 -20.38 -1.41 -1.64
CA VAL A 44 -19.53 -0.22 -1.71
C VAL A 44 -19.58 0.37 -3.10
N SER A 45 -19.91 1.65 -3.19
CA SER A 45 -20.12 2.34 -4.48
C SER A 45 -18.90 3.13 -4.96
N CYS A 46 -17.81 3.19 -4.20
CA CYS A 46 -16.62 3.91 -4.64
C CYS A 46 -15.74 3.03 -5.53
N THR A 47 -14.98 3.69 -6.41
CA THR A 47 -14.00 2.99 -7.25
C THR A 47 -12.71 2.82 -6.47
N VAL A 48 -12.23 1.57 -6.36
CA VAL A 48 -10.97 1.26 -5.71
C VAL A 48 -10.08 0.50 -6.69
N TYR A 49 -8.88 1.00 -6.88
CA TYR A 49 -7.89 0.37 -7.75
C TYR A 49 -6.83 -0.30 -6.88
N ASN A 50 -6.58 -1.59 -7.15
CA ASN A 50 -5.53 -2.33 -6.46
C ASN A 50 -4.22 -2.19 -7.24
N ARG A 51 -3.26 -1.49 -6.64
CA ARG A 51 -1.92 -1.33 -7.22
C ARG A 51 -0.87 -2.02 -6.36
N SER A 52 -1.29 -3.04 -5.61
CA SER A 52 -0.41 -3.81 -4.76
C SER A 52 0.44 -4.80 -5.57
N VAL A 53 1.58 -5.18 -5.01
CA VAL A 53 2.53 -6.07 -5.67
C VAL A 53 2.95 -7.17 -4.70
N GLU A 54 2.79 -8.42 -5.11
CA GLU A 54 3.19 -9.57 -4.31
C GLU A 54 4.69 -9.50 -4.00
N GLY A 55 5.03 -9.67 -2.72
CA GLY A 55 6.42 -9.66 -2.25
C GLY A 55 7.05 -8.29 -2.12
N LEU A 56 6.30 -7.22 -2.34
CA LEU A 56 6.86 -5.86 -2.33
C LEU A 56 7.25 -5.42 -0.92
N THR A 57 8.50 -5.01 -0.77
CA THR A 57 8.97 -4.43 0.50
C THR A 57 8.67 -2.93 0.52
N ILE A 58 8.70 -2.35 1.73
CA ILE A 58 8.50 -0.91 1.91
C ILE A 58 9.55 -0.13 1.10
N GLU A 59 10.80 -0.58 1.14
CA GLU A 59 11.88 0.07 0.41
C GLU A 59 11.65 0.06 -1.10
N GLN A 60 11.16 -1.05 -1.64
CA GLN A 60 10.89 -1.18 -3.07
C GLN A 60 9.65 -0.40 -3.51
N ALA A 61 8.75 -0.11 -2.58
CA ALA A 61 7.50 0.57 -2.89
C ALA A 61 7.71 1.96 -3.50
N GLU A 62 8.78 2.63 -3.14
CA GLU A 62 9.11 3.97 -3.65
C GLU A 62 9.10 4.03 -5.18
N SER A 63 9.63 3.00 -5.84
CA SER A 63 9.74 2.99 -7.30
C SER A 63 8.39 2.87 -8.01
N TYR A 64 7.32 2.53 -7.28
CA TYR A 64 5.97 2.41 -7.84
C TYR A 64 5.14 3.69 -7.71
N ILE A 65 5.56 4.63 -6.88
CA ILE A 65 4.75 5.82 -6.58
C ILE A 65 4.48 6.64 -7.84
N GLN A 66 5.53 7.11 -8.51
CA GLN A 66 5.37 7.98 -9.68
C GLN A 66 4.72 7.28 -10.87
N PRO A 67 5.16 6.07 -11.26
CA PRO A 67 4.58 5.45 -12.45
C PRO A 67 3.20 4.84 -12.24
N CYS A 68 2.86 4.39 -11.02
CA CYS A 68 1.66 3.59 -10.81
C CYS A 68 0.58 4.29 -10.01
N ILE A 69 0.95 5.13 -9.06
CA ILE A 69 0.00 5.73 -8.10
C ILE A 69 -0.31 7.18 -8.43
N THR A 70 0.71 8.01 -8.62
CA THR A 70 0.55 9.45 -8.87
C THR A 70 -0.36 9.76 -10.06
N PRO A 71 -0.26 9.03 -11.19
CA PRO A 71 -1.14 9.33 -12.35
C PRO A 71 -2.63 9.18 -12.05
N LEU A 72 -3.01 8.39 -11.06
CA LEU A 72 -4.41 8.21 -10.67
C LEU A 72 -4.94 9.37 -9.86
N MET A 73 -4.08 10.22 -9.34
CA MET A 73 -4.45 11.37 -8.49
C MET A 73 -5.48 10.95 -7.43
N PRO A 74 -5.16 9.93 -6.61
CA PRO A 74 -6.15 9.36 -5.69
C PRO A 74 -6.54 10.34 -4.60
N LYS A 75 -7.80 10.29 -4.18
CA LYS A 75 -8.26 11.04 -3.02
C LYS A 75 -7.87 10.33 -1.72
N MET A 76 -7.63 9.02 -1.78
CA MET A 76 -7.28 8.21 -0.63
C MET A 76 -6.39 7.05 -1.07
N ILE A 77 -5.38 6.75 -0.28
CA ILE A 77 -4.51 5.59 -0.48
C ILE A 77 -4.59 4.73 0.77
N LEU A 78 -5.05 3.48 0.59
CA LEU A 78 -5.05 2.47 1.64
C LEU A 78 -3.74 1.72 1.57
N LEU A 79 -2.99 1.68 2.67
CA LEU A 79 -1.64 1.12 2.71
C LEU A 79 -1.60 -0.14 3.58
N HIS A 80 -1.01 -1.20 3.03
CA HIS A 80 -0.82 -2.46 3.75
C HIS A 80 0.59 -2.98 3.53
N PHE A 81 1.54 -2.50 4.32
CA PHE A 81 2.95 -2.85 4.24
C PHE A 81 3.48 -3.32 5.58
N GLY A 82 4.62 -3.98 5.56
CA GLY A 82 5.33 -4.46 6.74
C GLY A 82 5.33 -5.97 6.89
N GLU A 83 4.42 -6.67 6.24
CA GLU A 83 4.35 -8.14 6.37
C GLU A 83 5.59 -8.84 5.82
N GLU A 84 6.15 -8.35 4.72
CA GLU A 84 7.34 -8.97 4.12
C GLU A 84 8.54 -8.83 5.05
N GLU A 85 8.74 -7.65 5.63
CA GLU A 85 9.84 -7.37 6.54
C GLU A 85 9.72 -8.20 7.82
N LEU A 86 8.51 -8.27 8.38
CA LEU A 86 8.25 -9.04 9.60
C LEU A 86 8.43 -10.53 9.37
N ASN A 87 7.98 -11.03 8.22
CA ASN A 87 8.13 -12.46 7.88
C ASN A 87 9.59 -12.82 7.64
N ALA A 88 10.37 -11.93 7.06
CA ALA A 88 11.80 -12.15 6.84
C ALA A 88 12.59 -12.21 8.15
N GLY A 89 12.15 -11.43 9.15
CA GLY A 89 12.77 -11.44 10.48
C GLY A 89 14.18 -10.88 10.54
N THR A 90 14.60 -10.12 9.54
CA THR A 90 15.97 -9.58 9.45
C THR A 90 16.07 -8.13 9.91
N GLN A 91 14.95 -7.47 10.15
CA GLN A 91 14.92 -6.07 10.58
C GLN A 91 14.22 -5.94 11.94
N SER A 92 14.66 -4.95 12.71
CA SER A 92 13.95 -4.58 13.94
C SER A 92 12.65 -3.86 13.61
N VAL A 93 11.72 -3.84 14.58
CA VAL A 93 10.48 -3.08 14.44
C VAL A 93 10.78 -1.61 14.21
N ASP A 94 11.76 -1.06 14.90
CA ASP A 94 12.15 0.35 14.73
C ASP A 94 12.62 0.64 13.30
N SER A 95 13.40 -0.26 12.71
CA SER A 95 13.86 -0.12 11.33
C SER A 95 12.69 -0.14 10.34
N ILE A 96 11.73 -1.03 10.57
CA ILE A 96 10.52 -1.12 9.73
C ILE A 96 9.70 0.17 9.82
N ILE A 97 9.54 0.70 11.02
CA ILE A 97 8.80 1.96 11.23
C ILE A 97 9.47 3.12 10.52
N GLU A 98 10.80 3.20 10.59
CA GLU A 98 11.54 4.26 9.91
C GLU A 98 11.36 4.19 8.39
N ALA A 99 11.43 2.99 7.83
CA ALA A 99 11.20 2.78 6.40
C ALA A 99 9.78 3.19 6.00
N TYR A 100 8.80 2.83 6.82
CA TYR A 100 7.40 3.17 6.57
C TYR A 100 7.17 4.68 6.66
N ARG A 101 7.77 5.35 7.62
CA ARG A 101 7.70 6.82 7.74
C ARG A 101 8.25 7.49 6.49
N TRP A 102 9.35 6.99 5.96
CA TRP A 102 9.94 7.52 4.74
C TRP A 102 8.99 7.35 3.55
N LEU A 103 8.35 6.18 3.44
CA LEU A 103 7.35 5.94 2.40
C LEU A 103 6.18 6.91 2.52
N LEU A 104 5.66 7.11 3.72
CA LEU A 104 4.55 8.04 3.96
C LEU A 104 4.94 9.47 3.60
N TYR A 105 6.15 9.88 3.94
CA TYR A 105 6.67 11.18 3.57
C TYR A 105 6.70 11.38 2.07
N GLN A 106 7.18 10.38 1.34
CA GLN A 106 7.25 10.44 -0.12
C GLN A 106 5.87 10.50 -0.75
N LEU A 107 4.93 9.71 -0.25
CA LEU A 107 3.55 9.73 -0.73
C LEU A 107 2.89 11.09 -0.47
N HIS A 108 3.07 11.62 0.72
CA HIS A 108 2.51 12.92 1.08
C HIS A 108 3.11 14.05 0.25
N THR A 109 4.42 13.99 0.01
CA THR A 109 5.10 15.00 -0.80
C THR A 109 4.63 14.98 -2.25
N ALA A 110 4.44 13.77 -2.80
CA ALA A 110 3.98 13.61 -4.19
C ALA A 110 2.49 13.96 -4.36
N MET A 111 1.69 13.66 -3.34
CA MET A 111 0.22 13.80 -3.39
C MET A 111 -0.30 14.39 -2.09
N PRO A 112 -0.06 15.69 -1.83
CA PRO A 112 -0.40 16.29 -0.54
C PRO A 112 -1.90 16.31 -0.23
N ASP A 113 -2.74 16.22 -1.23
CA ASP A 113 -4.20 16.23 -1.04
C ASP A 113 -4.78 14.84 -0.83
N SER A 114 -3.99 13.78 -1.01
CA SER A 114 -4.43 12.41 -0.80
C SER A 114 -4.43 12.05 0.68
N ARG A 115 -5.50 11.41 1.12
CA ARG A 115 -5.59 10.90 2.49
C ARG A 115 -4.87 9.55 2.55
N LEU A 116 -3.99 9.38 3.53
CA LEU A 116 -3.25 8.14 3.74
C LEU A 116 -3.88 7.37 4.89
N VAL A 117 -4.27 6.12 4.64
CA VAL A 117 -4.87 5.25 5.66
C VAL A 117 -4.04 3.98 5.77
N LEU A 118 -3.52 3.71 6.95
CA LEU A 118 -2.72 2.52 7.20
C LEU A 118 -3.62 1.38 7.68
N ILE A 119 -3.54 0.25 6.99
CA ILE A 119 -4.26 -0.95 7.37
C ILE A 119 -3.32 -1.82 8.19
N SER A 120 -3.76 -2.26 9.35
CA SER A 120 -2.97 -3.12 10.23
C SER A 120 -2.69 -4.46 9.58
N VAL A 121 -1.47 -4.94 9.74
CA VAL A 121 -1.08 -6.27 9.29
C VAL A 121 -1.68 -7.30 10.23
N ASN A 122 -2.16 -8.41 9.69
CA ASN A 122 -2.72 -9.49 10.51
C ASN A 122 -1.61 -10.12 11.36
N LYS A 123 -1.89 -10.30 12.65
CA LYS A 123 -0.87 -10.56 13.63
C LYS A 123 -1.14 -11.72 14.58
N LYS A 124 -2.02 -12.60 14.19
CA LYS A 124 -2.43 -13.70 15.06
C LYS A 124 -1.25 -14.39 15.74
N ASP A 125 -0.14 -14.52 15.02
CA ASP A 125 1.05 -15.19 15.49
C ASP A 125 2.28 -14.28 15.55
N LYS A 126 2.10 -12.96 15.47
CA LYS A 126 3.20 -12.00 15.42
C LYS A 126 2.86 -10.72 16.19
N PRO A 127 3.08 -10.69 17.51
CA PRO A 127 2.76 -9.54 18.34
C PRO A 127 3.41 -8.21 17.89
N GLU A 128 4.62 -8.28 17.34
CA GLU A 128 5.34 -7.11 16.87
C GLU A 128 4.61 -6.36 15.75
N VAL A 129 3.74 -7.04 15.02
CA VAL A 129 2.92 -6.42 13.96
C VAL A 129 1.92 -5.44 14.57
N VAL A 130 1.33 -5.81 15.71
CA VAL A 130 0.43 -4.91 16.45
C VAL A 130 1.17 -3.67 16.88
N ASP A 131 2.39 -3.86 17.37
CA ASP A 131 3.20 -2.76 17.88
C ASP A 131 3.49 -1.74 16.77
N VAL A 132 3.82 -2.22 15.56
CA VAL A 132 4.04 -1.34 14.41
C VAL A 132 2.79 -0.51 14.10
N ALA A 133 1.64 -1.16 13.96
CA ALA A 133 0.39 -0.48 13.63
C ALA A 133 0.01 0.52 14.73
N LYS A 134 0.14 0.12 15.99
CA LYS A 134 -0.17 0.96 17.14
C LYS A 134 0.72 2.21 17.17
N ARG A 135 2.01 2.04 16.92
CA ARG A 135 2.95 3.15 16.95
C ARG A 135 2.64 4.18 15.86
N PHE A 136 2.26 3.75 14.68
CA PHE A 136 1.84 4.67 13.63
C PHE A 136 0.58 5.44 14.03
N HIS A 137 -0.35 4.76 14.67
CA HIS A 137 -1.58 5.40 15.13
C HIS A 137 -1.30 6.45 16.19
N GLU A 138 -0.38 6.20 17.12
CA GLU A 138 0.00 7.12 18.18
C GLU A 138 0.83 8.29 17.66
N ASP A 139 1.70 8.05 16.70
CA ASP A 139 2.60 9.06 16.15
C ASP A 139 1.92 9.97 15.11
N GLY A 140 0.74 9.64 14.73
CA GLY A 140 -0.04 10.44 13.81
C GLY A 140 0.18 10.18 12.38
#